data_91db4c80e0859cfa379903fc44d23952
#
_entry.id   91db4c80e0859cfa379903fc44d23952
#
_cell.length_a   1.000
_cell.length_b   1.000
_cell.length_c   1.000
_cell.angle_alpha   90.00
_cell.angle_beta   90.00
_cell.angle_gamma   90.00
#
_symmetry.space_group_name_H-M   'P 1'
#
loop_
_entity.id
_entity.type
_entity.pdbx_description
1 polymer ?
#
loop_
_entity_poly.entity_id
_entity_poly.type
_entity_poly.pdbx_seq_one_letter_code
_entity_poly.pdbx_strand_id
1 'polypeptide(L)'
;MTAVQGERVIVVRHAMPAVDPDVPSEQWQLAQESRVAARLLRLHVCHPAYYVASTEPKAAQTMQEIAGAQRVVRDAGLAEVHRPHVWFTDEGYHSAALAYARGECPEGWEPRDQVIERFDAAVVRHAAAAAAQNRTLVMGTHGLAPTVWMASRYQLATDPARFWADLRFPDIVEIDLRASTVSCLTH
;
A
#
# COMPACT_ATOMS: atom_id res chain seq x y z
N MET A 1 16.69 17.58 -15.10
CA MET A 1 16.17 16.52 -16.00
C MET A 1 14.80 16.14 -15.48
N THR A 2 13.75 16.48 -16.19
CA THR A 2 12.36 16.07 -15.85
C THR A 2 12.26 14.56 -16.06
N ALA A 3 11.95 13.81 -15.01
CA ALA A 3 11.70 12.37 -15.12
C ALA A 3 10.56 12.14 -16.11
N VAL A 4 10.72 11.19 -17.01
CA VAL A 4 9.70 10.80 -17.99
C VAL A 4 8.52 10.23 -17.20
N GLN A 5 7.33 10.76 -17.43
CA GLN A 5 6.09 10.25 -16.85
C GLN A 5 5.93 8.77 -17.24
N GLY A 6 5.70 7.91 -16.24
CA GLY A 6 5.61 6.45 -16.42
C GLY A 6 6.77 5.65 -15.81
N GLU A 7 7.86 6.31 -15.40
CA GLU A 7 9.00 5.64 -14.76
C GLU A 7 8.87 5.51 -13.23
N ARG A 8 7.82 6.10 -12.64
CA ARG A 8 7.59 6.11 -11.18
C ARG A 8 6.23 5.58 -10.82
N VAL A 9 6.20 4.81 -9.74
CA VAL A 9 4.97 4.34 -9.09
C VAL A 9 5.01 4.82 -7.64
N ILE A 10 3.92 5.43 -7.19
CA ILE A 10 3.75 5.87 -5.82
C ILE A 10 2.84 4.87 -5.10
N VAL A 11 3.34 4.32 -4.01
CA VAL A 11 2.61 3.39 -3.14
C VAL A 11 2.31 4.10 -1.82
N VAL A 12 1.04 4.19 -1.46
CA VAL A 12 0.57 4.87 -0.25
C VAL A 12 0.04 3.84 0.73
N ARG A 13 0.67 3.73 1.91
CA ARG A 13 0.07 3.06 3.06
C ARG A 13 -1.05 3.93 3.61
N HIS A 14 -2.23 3.33 3.88
CA HIS A 14 -3.37 4.06 4.43
C HIS A 14 -3.04 4.75 5.76
N ALA A 15 -3.76 5.83 6.08
CA ALA A 15 -3.68 6.48 7.38
C ALA A 15 -4.35 5.62 8.48
N MET A 16 -4.14 5.97 9.74
CA MET A 16 -4.60 5.19 10.87
C MET A 16 -6.12 4.96 10.77
N PRO A 17 -6.57 3.70 10.82
CA PRO A 17 -8.00 3.39 10.80
C PRO A 17 -8.64 3.58 12.19
N ALA A 18 -9.96 3.68 12.22
CA ALA A 18 -10.75 3.49 13.42
C ALA A 18 -10.79 1.99 13.73
N VAL A 19 -9.93 1.57 14.67
CA VAL A 19 -9.78 0.17 15.05
C VAL A 19 -10.99 -0.26 15.88
N ASP A 20 -11.64 -1.36 15.48
CA ASP A 20 -12.77 -1.96 16.18
C ASP A 20 -12.52 -3.49 16.28
N PRO A 21 -12.34 -4.04 17.49
CA PRO A 21 -12.10 -5.47 17.69
C PRO A 21 -13.23 -6.38 17.23
N ASP A 22 -14.46 -5.86 17.20
CA ASP A 22 -15.66 -6.62 16.85
C ASP A 22 -15.93 -6.63 15.34
N VAL A 23 -15.11 -5.88 14.57
CA VAL A 23 -15.24 -5.76 13.11
C VAL A 23 -13.98 -6.28 12.43
N PRO A 24 -14.12 -7.11 11.37
CA PRO A 24 -12.97 -7.53 10.57
C PRO A 24 -12.14 -6.36 10.06
N SER A 25 -10.81 -6.48 10.16
CA SER A 25 -9.90 -5.36 9.86
C SER A 25 -10.02 -4.83 8.42
N GLU A 26 -10.43 -5.66 7.48
CA GLU A 26 -10.69 -5.27 6.08
C GLU A 26 -11.91 -4.34 5.93
N GLN A 27 -12.76 -4.25 6.96
CA GLN A 27 -13.93 -3.36 6.98
C GLN A 27 -13.68 -2.06 7.76
N TRP A 28 -12.54 -1.91 8.42
CA TRP A 28 -12.23 -0.71 9.20
C TRP A 28 -12.22 0.55 8.34
N GLN A 29 -12.90 1.57 8.86
CA GLN A 29 -12.93 2.90 8.23
C GLN A 29 -11.68 3.70 8.58
N LEU A 30 -11.39 4.72 7.80
CA LEU A 30 -10.38 5.71 8.16
C LEU A 30 -10.83 6.50 9.40
N ALA A 31 -9.95 6.61 10.41
CA ALA A 31 -10.23 7.44 11.57
C ALA A 31 -10.38 8.93 11.15
N GLN A 32 -11.32 9.64 11.76
CA GLN A 32 -11.61 11.02 11.37
C GLN A 32 -10.41 11.95 11.58
N GLU A 33 -9.68 11.77 12.66
CA GLU A 33 -8.46 12.53 13.01
C GLU A 33 -7.30 12.28 12.02
N SER A 34 -7.30 11.13 11.36
CA SER A 34 -6.24 10.74 10.41
C SER A 34 -6.40 11.35 9.01
N ARG A 35 -7.56 11.97 8.71
CA ARG A 35 -7.84 12.54 7.38
C ARG A 35 -6.92 13.69 7.02
N VAL A 36 -6.51 14.50 8.00
CA VAL A 36 -5.57 15.61 7.77
C VAL A 36 -4.21 15.08 7.36
N ALA A 37 -3.70 14.05 8.06
CA ALA A 37 -2.43 13.41 7.72
C ALA A 37 -2.47 12.82 6.30
N ALA A 38 -3.57 12.16 5.92
CA ALA A 38 -3.77 11.65 4.57
C ALA A 38 -3.72 12.77 3.51
N ARG A 39 -4.39 13.91 3.74
CA ARG A 39 -4.37 15.06 2.81
C ARG A 39 -3.00 15.66 2.60
N LEU A 40 -2.17 15.69 3.63
CA LEU A 40 -0.82 16.24 3.55
C LEU A 40 0.08 15.43 2.60
N LEU A 41 -0.17 14.14 2.41
CA LEU A 41 0.56 13.33 1.44
C LEU A 41 0.37 13.80 -0.01
N ARG A 42 -0.66 14.58 -0.30
CA ARG A 42 -0.84 15.19 -1.63
C ARG A 42 0.38 16.00 -2.09
N LEU A 43 1.13 16.56 -1.16
CA LEU A 43 2.33 17.33 -1.44
C LEU A 43 3.48 16.50 -2.03
N HIS A 44 3.44 15.18 -1.83
CA HIS A 44 4.44 14.23 -2.34
C HIS A 44 4.00 13.53 -3.64
N VAL A 45 2.77 13.79 -4.11
CA VAL A 45 2.25 13.16 -5.33
C VAL A 45 2.52 14.04 -6.54
N CYS A 46 3.22 13.47 -7.51
CA CYS A 46 3.44 14.14 -8.80
C CYS A 46 2.16 14.15 -9.64
N HIS A 47 1.89 15.27 -10.31
CA HIS A 47 0.74 15.42 -11.21
C HIS A 47 1.18 15.55 -12.68
N PRO A 48 0.37 15.08 -13.65
CA PRO A 48 -0.95 14.43 -13.49
C PRO A 48 -0.83 13.00 -12.95
N ALA A 49 -1.76 12.57 -12.10
CA ALA A 49 -1.77 11.27 -11.45
C ALA A 49 -2.99 10.43 -11.84
N TYR A 50 -2.81 9.11 -11.87
CA TYR A 50 -3.85 8.10 -11.98
C TYR A 50 -3.98 7.40 -10.62
N TYR A 51 -5.14 7.54 -10.01
CA TYR A 51 -5.38 7.05 -8.65
C TYR A 51 -6.12 5.72 -8.65
N VAL A 52 -5.55 4.74 -7.95
CA VAL A 52 -6.21 3.47 -7.65
C VAL A 52 -6.04 3.15 -6.17
N ALA A 53 -6.98 2.45 -5.57
CA ALA A 53 -6.88 2.01 -4.19
C ALA A 53 -7.44 0.60 -4.00
N SER A 54 -6.96 -0.07 -2.95
CA SER A 54 -7.62 -1.24 -2.39
C SER A 54 -9.12 -0.99 -2.19
N THR A 55 -9.91 -2.05 -2.27
CA THR A 55 -11.34 -2.00 -1.95
C THR A 55 -11.63 -1.78 -0.46
N GLU A 56 -10.65 -2.02 0.41
CA GLU A 56 -10.80 -1.82 1.85
C GLU A 56 -11.01 -0.35 2.20
N PRO A 57 -12.00 0.00 3.05
CA PRO A 57 -12.43 1.38 3.27
C PRO A 57 -11.30 2.32 3.71
N LYS A 58 -10.46 1.90 4.67
CA LYS A 58 -9.34 2.72 5.18
C LYS A 58 -8.36 3.17 4.10
N ALA A 59 -7.99 2.26 3.19
CA ALA A 59 -7.08 2.56 2.07
C ALA A 59 -7.76 3.45 1.01
N ALA A 60 -8.97 3.11 0.72
CA ALA A 60 -9.78 3.83 -0.24
C ALA A 60 -10.10 5.27 0.20
N GLN A 61 -10.46 5.47 1.45
CA GLN A 61 -10.74 6.80 2.02
C GLN A 61 -9.46 7.63 2.15
N THR A 62 -8.33 7.00 2.52
CA THR A 62 -7.03 7.66 2.49
C THR A 62 -6.72 8.19 1.09
N MET A 63 -6.90 7.35 0.06
CA MET A 63 -6.65 7.78 -1.31
C MET A 63 -7.62 8.86 -1.77
N GLN A 64 -8.88 8.84 -1.33
CA GLN A 64 -9.83 9.89 -1.66
C GLN A 64 -9.43 11.25 -1.06
N GLU A 65 -8.87 11.28 0.17
CA GLU A 65 -8.33 12.51 0.78
C GLU A 65 -7.12 13.05 -0.03
N ILE A 66 -6.30 12.17 -0.58
CA ILE A 66 -5.16 12.55 -1.44
C ILE A 66 -5.65 13.05 -2.80
N ALA A 67 -6.53 12.30 -3.46
CA ALA A 67 -7.00 12.60 -4.82
C ALA A 67 -7.94 13.84 -4.87
N GLY A 68 -8.63 14.15 -3.76
CA GLY A 68 -9.63 15.23 -3.72
C GLY A 68 -10.82 14.92 -4.62
N ALA A 69 -11.10 15.81 -5.58
CA ALA A 69 -12.20 15.64 -6.53
C ALA A 69 -11.88 14.67 -7.69
N GLN A 70 -10.65 14.15 -7.79
CA GLN A 70 -10.30 13.21 -8.85
C GLN A 70 -10.85 11.82 -8.58
N ARG A 71 -11.09 11.07 -9.66
CA ARG A 71 -11.60 9.70 -9.58
C ARG A 71 -10.53 8.78 -8.99
N VAL A 72 -10.93 7.96 -8.03
CA VAL A 72 -10.15 6.84 -7.48
C VAL A 72 -10.77 5.53 -7.96
N VAL A 73 -10.01 4.74 -8.72
CA VAL A 73 -10.40 3.39 -9.12
C VAL A 73 -10.24 2.46 -7.90
N ARG A 74 -11.05 1.40 -7.81
CA ARG A 74 -10.95 0.39 -6.74
C ARG A 74 -10.51 -0.93 -7.34
N ASP A 75 -9.57 -1.60 -6.66
CA ASP A 75 -9.07 -2.92 -7.07
C ASP A 75 -8.77 -3.80 -5.85
N ALA A 76 -9.43 -4.95 -5.79
CA ALA A 76 -9.23 -5.94 -4.72
C ALA A 76 -7.81 -6.57 -4.76
N GLY A 77 -7.14 -6.56 -5.91
CA GLY A 77 -5.75 -7.00 -6.03
C GLY A 77 -4.76 -6.22 -5.16
N LEU A 78 -5.13 -4.99 -4.72
CA LEU A 78 -4.35 -4.16 -3.81
C LEU A 78 -4.73 -4.33 -2.33
N ALA A 79 -5.58 -5.32 -1.98
CA ALA A 79 -5.98 -5.59 -0.61
C ALA A 79 -4.80 -6.05 0.28
N GLU A 80 -4.97 -5.94 1.59
CA GLU A 80 -4.01 -6.48 2.56
C GLU A 80 -3.97 -8.02 2.48
N VAL A 81 -2.98 -8.62 3.11
CA VAL A 81 -2.88 -10.08 3.25
C VAL A 81 -4.15 -10.61 3.93
N HIS A 82 -4.85 -11.53 3.29
CA HIS A 82 -6.01 -12.17 3.90
C HIS A 82 -5.59 -13.03 5.09
N ARG A 83 -6.31 -12.89 6.20
CA ARG A 83 -6.05 -13.64 7.42
C ARG A 83 -7.37 -13.92 8.16
N PRO A 84 -7.43 -14.94 9.02
CA PRO A 84 -8.59 -15.19 9.85
C PRO A 84 -8.95 -13.97 10.69
N HIS A 85 -10.25 -13.74 10.88
CA HIS A 85 -10.74 -12.73 11.81
C HIS A 85 -10.54 -13.25 13.24
N VAL A 86 -9.30 -13.09 13.72
CA VAL A 86 -8.93 -13.33 15.11
C VAL A 86 -8.39 -12.02 15.64
N TRP A 87 -8.90 -11.58 16.79
CA TRP A 87 -8.34 -10.43 17.46
C TRP A 87 -6.94 -10.78 17.97
N PHE A 88 -5.96 -10.12 17.42
CA PHE A 88 -4.60 -10.15 17.93
C PHE A 88 -4.41 -8.98 18.90
N THR A 89 -3.66 -9.21 19.98
CA THR A 89 -3.00 -8.07 20.65
C THR A 89 -2.07 -7.39 19.66
N ASP A 90 -1.75 -6.11 19.86
CA ASP A 90 -0.83 -5.38 18.99
C ASP A 90 0.51 -6.12 18.85
N GLU A 91 1.07 -6.67 19.94
CA GLU A 91 2.29 -7.47 19.93
C GLU A 91 2.14 -8.78 19.15
N GLY A 92 1.01 -9.47 19.30
CA GLY A 92 0.73 -10.73 18.59
C GLY A 92 0.63 -10.52 17.09
N TYR A 93 -0.09 -9.48 16.66
CA TYR A 93 -0.17 -9.12 15.24
C TYR A 93 1.19 -8.70 14.68
N HIS A 94 1.91 -7.85 15.40
CA HIS A 94 3.23 -7.39 14.98
C HIS A 94 4.20 -8.55 14.79
N SER A 95 4.24 -9.49 15.73
CA SER A 95 5.07 -10.69 15.64
C SER A 95 4.72 -11.56 14.42
N ALA A 96 3.44 -11.84 14.20
CA ALA A 96 2.98 -12.64 13.07
C ALA A 96 3.29 -11.94 11.72
N ALA A 97 3.11 -10.63 11.64
CA ALA A 97 3.41 -9.85 10.44
C ALA A 97 4.92 -9.82 10.13
N LEU A 98 5.78 -9.70 11.15
CA LEU A 98 7.24 -9.80 10.98
C LEU A 98 7.65 -11.19 10.44
N ALA A 99 7.09 -12.26 11.01
CA ALA A 99 7.32 -13.64 10.56
C ALA A 99 6.89 -13.80 9.09
N TYR A 100 5.70 -13.32 8.76
CA TYR A 100 5.19 -13.34 7.38
C TYR A 100 6.07 -12.55 6.41
N ALA A 101 6.54 -11.37 6.77
CA ALA A 101 7.44 -10.57 5.96
C ALA A 101 8.78 -11.28 5.71
N ARG A 102 9.28 -12.08 6.68
CA ARG A 102 10.50 -12.91 6.56
C ARG A 102 10.33 -14.17 5.72
N GLY A 103 9.10 -14.57 5.40
CA GLY A 103 8.85 -15.74 4.56
C GLY A 103 8.09 -16.86 5.24
N GLU A 104 7.80 -16.76 6.51
CA GLU A 104 6.92 -17.69 7.20
C GLU A 104 5.46 -17.40 6.79
N CYS A 105 4.61 -18.43 6.83
CA CYS A 105 3.19 -18.25 6.58
C CYS A 105 2.41 -18.77 7.79
N PRO A 106 1.92 -17.87 8.66
CA PRO A 106 1.09 -18.28 9.78
C PRO A 106 -0.16 -19.03 9.32
N GLU A 107 -0.66 -19.94 10.15
CA GLU A 107 -1.82 -20.76 9.80
C GLU A 107 -3.04 -19.91 9.44
N GLY A 108 -3.67 -20.24 8.33
CA GLY A 108 -4.85 -19.53 7.81
C GLY A 108 -4.57 -18.19 7.14
N TRP A 109 -3.31 -17.75 7.08
CA TRP A 109 -2.97 -16.57 6.29
C TRP A 109 -2.85 -16.90 4.80
N GLU A 110 -3.13 -15.92 3.95
CA GLU A 110 -2.96 -16.03 2.50
C GLU A 110 -1.51 -16.39 2.16
N PRO A 111 -1.26 -17.42 1.31
CA PRO A 111 0.09 -17.75 0.85
C PRO A 111 0.77 -16.56 0.17
N ARG A 112 2.05 -16.35 0.47
CA ARG A 112 2.81 -15.20 -0.05
C ARG A 112 2.86 -15.09 -1.57
N ASP A 113 2.96 -16.22 -2.25
CA ASP A 113 2.95 -16.31 -3.71
C ASP A 113 1.62 -15.81 -4.30
N GLN A 114 0.50 -16.12 -3.68
CA GLN A 114 -0.82 -15.61 -4.09
C GLN A 114 -0.92 -14.09 -3.89
N VAL A 115 -0.41 -13.57 -2.76
CA VAL A 115 -0.34 -12.11 -2.54
C VAL A 115 0.50 -11.45 -3.62
N ILE A 116 1.69 -11.99 -3.92
CA ILE A 116 2.60 -11.45 -4.93
C ILE A 116 1.93 -11.46 -6.30
N GLU A 117 1.30 -12.57 -6.69
CA GLU A 117 0.66 -12.74 -7.99
C GLU A 117 -0.50 -11.76 -8.20
N ARG A 118 -1.46 -11.66 -7.22
CA ARG A 118 -2.61 -10.76 -7.35
C ARG A 118 -2.20 -9.29 -7.33
N PHE A 119 -1.21 -8.94 -6.49
CA PHE A 119 -0.71 -7.58 -6.38
C PHE A 119 0.02 -7.17 -7.66
N ASP A 120 0.88 -8.03 -8.18
CA ASP A 120 1.61 -7.82 -9.44
C ASP A 120 0.65 -7.63 -10.62
N ALA A 121 -0.36 -8.48 -10.74
CA ALA A 121 -1.38 -8.37 -11.78
C ALA A 121 -2.14 -7.03 -11.70
N ALA A 122 -2.45 -6.54 -10.47
CA ALA A 122 -3.07 -5.25 -10.27
C ALA A 122 -2.13 -4.11 -10.69
N VAL A 123 -0.86 -4.16 -10.28
CA VAL A 123 0.14 -3.13 -10.63
C VAL A 123 0.33 -3.05 -12.14
N VAL A 124 0.54 -4.18 -12.82
CA VAL A 124 0.71 -4.22 -14.29
C VAL A 124 -0.50 -3.61 -15.00
N ARG A 125 -1.71 -3.99 -14.60
CA ARG A 125 -2.95 -3.46 -15.17
C ARG A 125 -3.07 -1.96 -15.03
N HIS A 126 -2.84 -1.43 -13.82
CA HIS A 126 -2.98 -0.01 -13.54
C HIS A 126 -1.80 0.83 -14.05
N ALA A 127 -0.60 0.27 -14.12
CA ALA A 127 0.55 0.93 -14.74
C ALA A 127 0.30 1.15 -16.24
N ALA A 128 -0.25 0.15 -16.94
CA ALA A 128 -0.64 0.28 -18.35
C ALA A 128 -1.73 1.34 -18.52
N ALA A 129 -2.74 1.37 -17.63
CA ALA A 129 -3.82 2.37 -17.71
C ALA A 129 -3.33 3.80 -17.40
N ALA A 130 -2.39 3.96 -16.48
CA ALA A 130 -1.78 5.26 -16.17
C ALA A 130 -0.91 5.74 -17.33
N ALA A 131 -0.07 4.86 -17.89
CA ALA A 131 0.79 5.16 -19.03
C ALA A 131 -0.04 5.60 -20.28
N ALA A 132 -1.12 4.89 -20.57
CA ALA A 132 -2.03 5.25 -21.67
C ALA A 132 -2.65 6.65 -21.52
N GLN A 133 -2.71 7.18 -20.30
CA GLN A 133 -3.21 8.52 -19.98
C GLN A 133 -2.07 9.54 -19.73
N ASN A 134 -0.82 9.13 -19.88
CA ASN A 134 0.36 9.94 -19.56
C ASN A 134 0.32 10.50 -18.11
N ARG A 135 0.03 9.61 -17.14
CA ARG A 135 -0.11 9.92 -15.70
C ARG A 135 0.80 9.06 -14.85
N THR A 136 1.23 9.59 -13.71
CA THR A 136 1.92 8.80 -12.69
C THR A 136 0.92 7.89 -11.98
N LEU A 137 1.24 6.61 -11.83
CA LEU A 137 0.43 5.68 -11.04
C LEU A 137 0.61 5.96 -9.54
N VAL A 138 -0.51 6.15 -8.84
CA VAL A 138 -0.58 6.33 -7.39
C VAL A 138 -1.53 5.30 -6.80
N MET A 139 -1.01 4.40 -5.96
CA MET A 139 -1.73 3.27 -5.40
C MET A 139 -1.94 3.40 -3.91
N GLY A 140 -3.20 3.41 -3.46
CA GLY A 140 -3.57 3.35 -2.04
C GLY A 140 -3.72 1.90 -1.59
N THR A 141 -2.94 1.49 -0.61
CA THR A 141 -2.90 0.12 -0.13
C THR A 141 -2.57 0.06 1.37
N HIS A 142 -1.94 -1.01 1.81
CA HIS A 142 -1.68 -1.37 3.21
C HIS A 142 -0.18 -1.41 3.52
N GLY A 143 0.22 -2.19 4.51
CA GLY A 143 1.63 -2.32 4.88
C GLY A 143 2.26 -3.62 4.38
N LEU A 144 1.63 -4.75 4.67
CA LEU A 144 2.28 -6.05 4.53
C LEU A 144 2.26 -6.58 3.09
N ALA A 145 1.10 -6.55 2.43
CA ALA A 145 0.97 -7.01 1.05
C ALA A 145 1.93 -6.27 0.08
N PRO A 146 1.97 -4.91 0.05
CA PRO A 146 2.91 -4.21 -0.81
C PRO A 146 4.38 -4.45 -0.42
N THR A 147 4.71 -4.62 0.87
CA THR A 147 6.08 -4.95 1.30
C THR A 147 6.53 -6.28 0.71
N VAL A 148 5.70 -7.32 0.82
CA VAL A 148 6.01 -8.65 0.28
C VAL A 148 6.14 -8.62 -1.24
N TRP A 149 5.25 -7.91 -1.93
CA TRP A 149 5.34 -7.72 -3.38
C TRP A 149 6.61 -6.94 -3.78
N MET A 150 6.91 -5.80 -3.13
CA MET A 150 8.12 -5.03 -3.43
C MET A 150 9.38 -5.85 -3.20
N ALA A 151 9.47 -6.59 -2.08
CA ALA A 151 10.61 -7.46 -1.78
C ALA A 151 10.81 -8.59 -2.80
N SER A 152 9.77 -9.01 -3.52
CA SER A 152 9.87 -10.02 -4.57
C SER A 152 10.38 -9.47 -5.91
N ARG A 153 10.33 -8.14 -6.10
CA ARG A 153 10.63 -7.47 -7.39
C ARG A 153 11.81 -6.53 -7.32
N TYR A 154 12.06 -5.95 -6.15
CA TYR A 154 13.04 -4.88 -5.96
C TYR A 154 13.94 -5.19 -4.76
N GLN A 155 15.14 -4.63 -4.78
CA GLN A 155 16.00 -4.62 -3.61
C GLN A 155 15.52 -3.52 -2.65
N LEU A 156 15.05 -3.91 -1.47
CA LEU A 156 14.74 -2.98 -0.39
C LEU A 156 16.02 -2.52 0.31
N ALA A 157 15.98 -1.33 0.92
CA ALA A 157 17.11 -0.79 1.67
C ALA A 157 17.43 -1.60 2.94
N THR A 158 16.42 -2.30 3.48
CA THR A 158 16.53 -3.18 4.65
C THR A 158 15.86 -4.52 4.35
N ASP A 159 15.95 -5.50 5.27
CA ASP A 159 15.15 -6.71 5.14
C ASP A 159 13.64 -6.40 5.16
N PRO A 160 12.78 -7.24 4.53
CA PRO A 160 11.36 -6.93 4.37
C PRO A 160 10.61 -6.72 5.69
N ALA A 161 10.98 -7.43 6.75
CA ALA A 161 10.35 -7.28 8.06
C ALA A 161 10.70 -5.93 8.69
N ARG A 162 11.95 -5.52 8.59
CA ARG A 162 12.38 -4.19 9.05
C ARG A 162 11.73 -3.08 8.24
N PHE A 163 11.69 -3.22 6.91
CA PHE A 163 11.02 -2.27 6.03
C PHE A 163 9.56 -2.08 6.44
N TRP A 164 8.82 -3.18 6.63
CA TRP A 164 7.42 -3.12 7.07
C TRP A 164 7.25 -2.46 8.45
N ALA A 165 8.13 -2.79 9.42
CA ALA A 165 8.06 -2.26 10.78
C ALA A 165 8.32 -0.76 10.84
N ASP A 166 9.14 -0.23 9.95
CA ASP A 166 9.47 1.21 9.89
C ASP A 166 8.39 2.05 9.18
N LEU A 167 7.45 1.42 8.44
CA LEU A 167 6.35 2.15 7.78
C LEU A 167 5.40 2.80 8.79
N ARG A 168 5.04 4.06 8.55
CA ARG A 168 4.12 4.86 9.36
C ARG A 168 2.66 4.78 8.88
N PHE A 169 1.74 5.44 9.58
CA PHE A 169 0.34 5.63 9.22
C PHE A 169 -0.02 7.13 9.13
N PRO A 170 -0.17 7.71 7.93
CA PRO A 170 0.11 7.12 6.62
C PRO A 170 1.60 7.17 6.27
N ASP A 171 1.97 6.44 5.21
CA ASP A 171 3.30 6.51 4.62
C ASP A 171 3.23 6.52 3.09
N ILE A 172 4.32 6.96 2.46
CA ILE A 172 4.43 7.03 1.01
C ILE A 172 5.79 6.50 0.54
N VAL A 173 5.75 5.57 -0.38
CA VAL A 173 6.91 4.91 -0.97
C VAL A 173 6.93 5.18 -2.46
N GLU A 174 8.06 5.61 -2.98
CA GLU A 174 8.31 5.75 -4.42
C GLU A 174 9.08 4.53 -4.94
N ILE A 175 8.62 3.98 -6.05
CA ILE A 175 9.33 2.98 -6.83
C ILE A 175 9.79 3.66 -8.12
N ASP A 176 11.10 3.74 -8.31
CA ASP A 176 11.69 4.11 -9.59
C ASP A 176 11.86 2.84 -10.43
N LEU A 177 11.01 2.69 -11.45
CA LEU A 177 11.01 1.51 -12.32
C LEU A 177 12.27 1.40 -13.17
N ARG A 178 12.91 2.53 -13.48
CA ARG A 178 14.13 2.57 -14.29
C ARG A 178 15.36 2.18 -13.47
N ALA A 179 15.48 2.74 -12.27
CA ALA A 179 16.56 2.42 -11.35
C ALA A 179 16.33 1.12 -10.59
N SER A 180 15.11 0.57 -10.63
CA SER A 180 14.67 -0.58 -9.82
C SER A 180 14.90 -0.36 -8.32
N THR A 181 14.64 0.86 -7.84
CA THR A 181 14.84 1.23 -6.44
C THR A 181 13.51 1.58 -5.75
N VAL A 182 13.49 1.35 -4.45
CA VAL A 182 12.36 1.65 -3.55
C VAL A 182 12.85 2.62 -2.48
N SER A 183 12.15 3.73 -2.29
CA SER A 183 12.46 4.75 -1.28
C SER A 183 11.22 5.26 -0.56
N CYS A 184 11.31 5.44 0.77
CA CYS A 184 10.29 6.14 1.54
C CYS A 184 10.46 7.65 1.37
N LEU A 185 9.38 8.38 1.12
CA LEU A 185 9.42 9.84 0.89
C LEU A 185 9.11 10.66 2.14
N THR A 186 8.68 10.01 3.23
CA THR A 186 8.27 10.65 4.49
C THR A 186 9.28 10.50 5.63
N HIS A 187 10.44 9.92 5.35
CA HIS A 187 11.55 9.75 6.29
C HIS A 187 12.79 10.50 5.87
#